data_39d164594a91c8ddb60cbf89474033bf
#
_entry.id   39d164594a91c8ddb60cbf89474033bf
#
_cell.length_a   1.000
_cell.length_b   1.000
_cell.length_c   1.000
_cell.angle_alpha   90.00
_cell.angle_beta   90.00
_cell.angle_gamma   90.00
#
_symmetry.space_group_name_H-M   'P 1'
#
loop_
_entity.id
_entity.type
_entity.pdbx_description
1 polymer ?
#
loop_
_entity_poly.entity_id
_entity_poly.type
_entity_poly.pdbx_seq_one_letter_code
_entity_poly.pdbx_strand_id
1 'polypeptide(L)'
;GKDTKGMIRQHQFHKVELVSIVKIEECLSELERMTNCATMVLDQLNLPYRKIILSTGDMGFSAEKTYDLEVWLPSENTYREISSCSSCGSFQSTRMMTRYKNDKNETIYPGTLNGSGLAIGRTLIAIMENYQNEDGSINIPDVLKPYMNNLETVSYTHLTLPTIGC
;
A
#
# COMPACT_ATOMS: atom_id res chain seq x y z
N GLY A 1 -2.98 -6.91 17.03
CA GLY A 1 -2.39 -5.59 16.80
C GLY A 1 -3.05 -4.54 17.67
N LYS A 2 -2.41 -3.39 17.83
CA LYS A 2 -2.98 -2.28 18.64
C LYS A 2 -4.19 -1.62 17.98
N ASP A 3 -4.24 -1.61 16.65
CA ASP A 3 -5.29 -0.95 15.87
C ASP A 3 -6.37 -1.97 15.53
N THR A 4 -7.39 -2.05 16.37
CA THR A 4 -8.46 -3.05 16.28
C THR A 4 -9.83 -2.46 15.99
N LYS A 5 -9.93 -1.13 15.84
CA LYS A 5 -11.20 -0.42 15.59
C LYS A 5 -11.36 -0.04 14.12
N GLY A 6 -12.60 -0.12 13.63
CA GLY A 6 -12.98 0.34 12.31
C GLY A 6 -12.39 -0.47 11.15
N MET A 7 -12.39 0.14 9.96
CA MET A 7 -11.97 -0.52 8.71
C MET A 7 -10.45 -0.65 8.53
N ILE A 8 -9.64 -0.06 9.41
CA ILE A 8 -8.18 -0.05 9.25
C ILE A 8 -7.56 -1.44 9.42
N ARG A 9 -8.22 -2.31 10.17
CA ARG A 9 -7.80 -3.71 10.37
C ARG A 9 -8.97 -4.64 10.15
N GLN A 10 -8.91 -5.37 9.05
CA GLN A 10 -9.94 -6.32 8.64
C GLN A 10 -9.38 -7.74 8.64
N HIS A 11 -10.25 -8.74 8.85
CA HIS A 11 -9.87 -10.17 8.73
C HIS A 11 -9.59 -10.57 7.28
N GLN A 12 -10.29 -9.93 6.34
CA GLN A 12 -10.10 -10.13 4.91
C GLN A 12 -10.12 -8.76 4.23
N PHE A 13 -9.19 -8.52 3.32
CA PHE A 13 -9.09 -7.25 2.59
C PHE A 13 -8.45 -7.45 1.22
N HIS A 14 -8.65 -6.48 0.34
CA HIS A 14 -8.03 -6.45 -0.98
C HIS A 14 -6.72 -5.67 -0.94
N LYS A 15 -5.72 -6.22 -1.61
CA LYS A 15 -4.40 -5.60 -1.76
C LYS A 15 -3.85 -5.88 -3.16
N VAL A 16 -3.25 -4.87 -3.77
CA VAL A 16 -2.42 -5.04 -4.95
C VAL A 16 -1.01 -5.33 -4.48
N GLU A 17 -0.40 -6.38 -4.99
CA GLU A 17 0.96 -6.76 -4.64
C GLU A 17 1.90 -6.58 -5.83
N LEU A 18 3.01 -5.89 -5.60
CA LEU A 18 4.12 -5.75 -6.52
C LEU A 18 5.14 -6.84 -6.20
N VAL A 19 5.58 -7.59 -7.21
CA VAL A 19 6.58 -8.64 -7.06
C VAL A 19 7.64 -8.46 -8.14
N SER A 20 8.91 -8.51 -7.75
CA SER A 20 10.04 -8.45 -8.67
C SER A 20 11.03 -9.57 -8.40
N ILE A 21 11.61 -10.09 -9.48
CA ILE A 21 12.73 -11.04 -9.46
C ILE A 21 13.82 -10.43 -10.34
N VAL A 22 14.95 -10.13 -9.73
CA VAL A 22 16.05 -9.39 -10.37
C VAL A 22 17.39 -10.03 -10.06
N LYS A 23 18.46 -9.60 -10.72
CA LYS A 23 19.81 -9.95 -10.30
C LYS A 23 20.07 -9.42 -8.90
N ILE A 24 20.91 -10.14 -8.14
CA ILE A 24 21.13 -9.79 -6.72
C ILE A 24 21.68 -8.36 -6.55
N GLU A 25 22.56 -7.95 -7.45
CA GLU A 25 23.15 -6.60 -7.47
C GLU A 25 22.15 -5.48 -7.79
N GLU A 26 21.00 -5.83 -8.37
CA GLU A 26 19.94 -4.87 -8.75
C GLU A 26 18.88 -4.69 -7.64
N CYS A 27 18.91 -5.48 -6.57
CA CYS A 27 17.88 -5.46 -5.53
C CYS A 27 17.61 -4.07 -4.94
N LEU A 28 18.65 -3.28 -4.67
CA LEU A 28 18.46 -1.97 -4.06
C LEU A 28 17.86 -0.95 -5.03
N SER A 29 18.29 -0.94 -6.29
CA SER A 29 17.70 -0.06 -7.31
C SER A 29 16.27 -0.45 -7.62
N GLU A 30 15.96 -1.74 -7.64
CA GLU A 30 14.61 -2.24 -7.85
C GLU A 30 13.70 -1.92 -6.66
N LEU A 31 14.22 -1.95 -5.42
CA LEU A 31 13.45 -1.53 -4.24
C LEU A 31 13.03 -0.07 -4.34
N GLU A 32 13.94 0.82 -4.77
CA GLU A 32 13.60 2.24 -5.01
C GLU A 32 12.54 2.37 -6.10
N ARG A 33 12.70 1.66 -7.23
CA ARG A 33 11.72 1.68 -8.33
C ARG A 33 10.35 1.19 -7.87
N MET A 34 10.30 0.06 -7.17
CA MET A 34 9.07 -0.54 -6.65
C MET A 34 8.36 0.41 -5.67
N THR A 35 9.12 0.99 -4.74
CA THR A 35 8.58 1.97 -3.79
C THR A 35 8.04 3.19 -4.50
N ASN A 36 8.73 3.70 -5.53
CA ASN A 36 8.25 4.82 -6.35
C ASN A 36 6.96 4.48 -7.11
N CYS A 37 6.74 3.25 -7.54
CA CYS A 37 5.46 2.83 -8.11
C CYS A 37 4.32 2.94 -7.10
N ALA A 38 4.56 2.58 -5.83
CA ALA A 38 3.56 2.73 -4.78
C ALA A 38 3.33 4.20 -4.40
N THR A 39 4.38 5.03 -4.29
CA THR A 39 4.22 6.46 -4.00
C THR A 39 3.47 7.19 -5.11
N MET A 40 3.69 6.82 -6.38
CA MET A 40 3.00 7.44 -7.52
C MET A 40 1.47 7.32 -7.39
N VAL A 41 0.94 6.25 -6.82
CA VAL A 41 -0.50 6.11 -6.58
C VAL A 41 -0.96 7.14 -5.54
N LEU A 42 -0.21 7.35 -4.47
CA LEU A 42 -0.53 8.34 -3.44
C LEU A 42 -0.41 9.77 -3.98
N ASP A 43 0.60 10.04 -4.81
CA ASP A 43 0.77 11.32 -5.50
C ASP A 43 -0.42 11.64 -6.42
N GLN A 44 -0.85 10.68 -7.24
CA GLN A 44 -2.00 10.84 -8.13
C GLN A 44 -3.32 11.02 -7.36
N LEU A 45 -3.44 10.40 -6.19
CA LEU A 45 -4.57 10.60 -5.28
C LEU A 45 -4.44 11.89 -4.46
N ASN A 46 -3.31 12.61 -4.57
CA ASN A 46 -3.01 13.82 -3.80
C ASN A 46 -3.21 13.63 -2.28
N LEU A 47 -2.79 12.47 -1.77
CA LEU A 47 -2.86 12.12 -0.35
C LEU A 47 -1.56 12.48 0.36
N PRO A 48 -1.60 13.11 1.54
CA PRO A 48 -0.39 13.37 2.32
C PRO A 48 0.17 12.06 2.89
N TYR A 49 1.44 11.80 2.60
CA TYR A 49 2.12 10.58 3.05
C TYR A 49 3.57 10.86 3.44
N ARG A 50 4.20 9.88 4.08
CA ARG A 50 5.65 9.86 4.31
C ARG A 50 6.22 8.48 3.98
N LYS A 51 7.47 8.46 3.52
CA LYS A 51 8.28 7.23 3.35
C LYS A 51 9.22 7.11 4.53
N ILE A 52 9.23 5.96 5.16
CA ILE A 52 10.16 5.62 6.26
C ILE A 52 10.97 4.38 5.91
N ILE A 53 12.18 4.30 6.44
CA ILE A 53 12.98 3.08 6.41
C ILE A 53 12.78 2.36 7.74
N LEU A 54 12.52 1.06 7.68
CA LEU A 54 12.37 0.27 8.91
C LEU A 54 13.71 -0.04 9.55
N SER A 55 13.73 -0.02 10.88
CA SER A 55 14.83 -0.57 11.65
C SER A 55 14.87 -2.09 11.55
N THR A 56 16.02 -2.70 11.79
CA THR A 56 16.17 -4.16 11.72
C THR A 56 15.25 -4.93 12.67
N GLY A 57 14.85 -4.31 13.78
CA GLY A 57 13.91 -4.90 14.75
C GLY A 57 12.46 -4.95 14.27
N ASP A 58 12.10 -4.13 13.27
CA ASP A 58 10.73 -4.02 12.74
C ASP A 58 10.58 -4.71 11.39
N MET A 59 11.68 -5.09 10.75
CA MET A 59 11.66 -5.79 9.47
C MET A 59 11.23 -7.25 9.63
N GLY A 60 10.54 -7.78 8.59
CA GLY A 60 10.32 -9.22 8.47
C GLY A 60 11.65 -9.98 8.37
N PHE A 61 11.73 -11.18 8.95
CA PHE A 61 12.95 -11.98 9.02
C PHE A 61 13.59 -12.34 7.67
N SER A 62 12.85 -12.26 6.58
CA SER A 62 13.33 -12.49 5.22
C SER A 62 13.83 -11.24 4.52
N ALA A 63 13.60 -10.06 5.10
CA ALA A 63 13.92 -8.79 4.48
C ALA A 63 15.34 -8.32 4.84
N GLU A 64 16.03 -7.78 3.84
CA GLU A 64 17.34 -7.11 4.02
C GLU A 64 17.18 -5.59 4.15
N LYS A 65 16.15 -5.03 3.51
CA LYS A 65 15.81 -3.61 3.57
C LYS A 65 14.32 -3.45 3.29
N THR A 66 13.65 -2.61 4.07
CA THR A 66 12.22 -2.32 3.93
C THR A 66 11.95 -0.82 3.99
N TYR A 67 11.12 -0.35 3.06
CA TYR A 67 10.47 0.94 3.13
C TYR A 67 8.99 0.76 3.39
N ASP A 68 8.47 1.50 4.38
CA ASP A 68 7.04 1.66 4.57
C ASP A 68 6.58 3.02 4.07
N LEU A 69 5.39 3.05 3.48
CA LEU A 69 4.66 4.25 3.17
C LEU A 69 3.53 4.40 4.18
N GLU A 70 3.45 5.54 4.81
CA GLU A 70 2.41 5.85 5.78
C GLU A 70 1.60 7.05 5.29
N VAL A 71 0.28 6.92 5.25
CA VAL A 71 -0.66 7.97 4.86
C VAL A 71 -1.21 8.66 6.07
N TRP A 72 -1.45 9.98 5.97
CA TRP A 72 -2.07 10.76 7.02
C TRP A 72 -3.56 10.46 7.15
N LEU A 73 -4.02 10.19 8.37
CA LEU A 73 -5.43 10.04 8.72
C LEU A 73 -5.85 11.15 9.66
N PRO A 74 -6.65 12.12 9.18
CA PRO A 74 -7.09 13.26 9.98
C PRO A 74 -7.83 12.88 11.26
N SER A 75 -8.70 11.87 11.22
CA SER A 75 -9.50 11.45 12.38
C SER A 75 -8.66 10.94 13.55
N GLU A 76 -7.52 10.34 13.23
CA GLU A 76 -6.60 9.80 14.23
C GLU A 76 -5.43 10.75 14.54
N ASN A 77 -5.31 11.84 13.77
CA ASN A 77 -4.19 12.80 13.86
C ASN A 77 -2.83 12.09 13.81
N THR A 78 -2.69 11.11 12.91
CA THR A 78 -1.47 10.30 12.80
C THR A 78 -1.29 9.73 11.40
N TYR A 79 -0.07 9.25 11.13
CA TYR A 79 0.24 8.47 9.94
C TYR A 79 -0.01 6.98 10.19
N ARG A 80 -0.55 6.29 9.18
CA ARG A 80 -0.78 4.85 9.20
C ARG A 80 -0.18 4.18 7.97
N GLU A 81 0.44 3.03 8.20
CA GLU A 81 1.02 2.21 7.13
C GLU A 81 -0.03 1.86 6.08
N ILE A 82 0.29 2.11 4.81
CA ILE A 82 -0.54 1.80 3.65
C ILE A 82 0.17 0.89 2.65
N SER A 83 1.49 0.86 2.68
CA SER A 83 2.35 0.00 1.87
C SER A 83 3.63 -0.33 2.62
N SER A 84 4.13 -1.53 2.38
CA SER A 84 5.46 -1.96 2.81
C SER A 84 6.15 -2.62 1.63
N CYS A 85 7.35 -2.17 1.27
CA CYS A 85 8.14 -2.67 0.17
C CYS A 85 9.48 -3.20 0.68
N SER A 86 9.78 -4.47 0.40
CA SER A 86 10.96 -5.15 0.93
C SER A 86 11.82 -5.80 -0.15
N SER A 87 13.13 -5.63 -0.01
CA SER A 87 14.12 -6.50 -0.67
C SER A 87 14.41 -7.67 0.25
N CYS A 88 14.30 -8.88 -0.29
CA CYS A 88 14.57 -10.13 0.42
C CYS A 88 15.89 -10.79 -0.02
N GLY A 89 16.71 -10.11 -0.82
CA GLY A 89 17.92 -10.69 -1.38
C GLY A 89 17.66 -12.08 -1.98
N SER A 90 18.51 -13.04 -1.72
CA SER A 90 18.35 -14.42 -2.17
C SER A 90 17.57 -15.33 -1.21
N PHE A 91 17.04 -14.78 -0.13
CA PHE A 91 16.40 -15.59 0.92
C PHE A 91 15.24 -16.45 0.39
N GLN A 92 14.33 -15.84 -0.36
CA GLN A 92 13.17 -16.55 -0.90
C GLN A 92 13.55 -17.44 -2.10
N SER A 93 14.40 -16.97 -3.00
CA SER A 93 14.82 -17.73 -4.19
C SER A 93 15.58 -19.00 -3.83
N THR A 94 16.41 -18.98 -2.78
CA THR A 94 17.10 -20.14 -2.26
C THR A 94 16.11 -21.22 -1.78
N ARG A 95 15.08 -20.82 -1.04
CA ARG A 95 14.02 -21.72 -0.53
C ARG A 95 13.15 -22.30 -1.65
N MET A 96 12.83 -21.47 -2.64
CA MET A 96 12.08 -21.91 -3.83
C MET A 96 12.93 -22.70 -4.83
N MET A 97 14.25 -22.80 -4.60
CA MET A 97 15.19 -23.39 -5.55
C MET A 97 15.20 -22.70 -6.92
N THR A 98 14.75 -21.44 -6.98
CA THR A 98 14.74 -20.63 -8.19
C THR A 98 16.13 -20.09 -8.47
N ARG A 99 16.65 -20.36 -9.67
CA ARG A 99 18.03 -20.01 -10.05
C ARG A 99 18.13 -19.78 -11.54
N TYR A 100 19.15 -19.02 -11.93
CA TYR A 100 19.46 -18.75 -13.32
C TYR A 100 20.96 -18.96 -13.59
N LYS A 101 21.33 -18.99 -14.85
CA LYS A 101 22.73 -19.01 -15.28
C LYS A 101 23.14 -17.58 -15.63
N ASN A 102 24.25 -17.12 -15.05
CA ASN A 102 24.87 -15.85 -15.44
C ASN A 102 25.69 -16.01 -16.74
N ASP A 103 26.28 -14.92 -17.21
CA ASP A 103 27.08 -14.91 -18.45
C ASP A 103 28.32 -15.80 -18.37
N LYS A 104 28.77 -16.16 -17.17
CA LYS A 104 29.88 -17.10 -16.92
C LYS A 104 29.41 -18.55 -16.76
N ASN A 105 28.13 -18.83 -17.04
CA ASN A 105 27.49 -20.14 -16.84
C ASN A 105 27.48 -20.64 -15.37
N GLU A 106 27.63 -19.72 -14.39
CA GLU A 106 27.50 -20.01 -12.96
C GLU A 106 26.03 -20.01 -12.55
N THR A 107 25.67 -20.89 -11.62
CA THR A 107 24.30 -20.94 -11.07
C THR A 107 24.14 -19.92 -9.96
N ILE A 108 23.24 -18.98 -10.15
CA ILE A 108 22.98 -17.87 -9.23
C ILE A 108 21.52 -17.90 -8.76
N TYR A 109 21.30 -17.59 -7.49
CA TYR A 109 19.97 -17.34 -6.94
C TYR A 109 19.64 -15.87 -7.13
N PRO A 110 18.51 -15.52 -7.79
CA PRO A 110 18.11 -14.13 -7.98
C PRO A 110 17.69 -13.47 -6.68
N GLY A 111 17.69 -12.15 -6.67
CA GLY A 111 17.04 -11.36 -5.66
C GLY A 111 15.53 -11.33 -5.86
N THR A 112 14.78 -11.32 -4.77
CA THR A 112 13.33 -11.19 -4.79
C THR A 112 12.91 -9.96 -3.98
N LEU A 113 11.88 -9.28 -4.47
CA LEU A 113 11.28 -8.13 -3.82
C LEU A 113 9.77 -8.25 -3.86
N ASN A 114 9.13 -7.74 -2.84
CA ASN A 114 7.67 -7.60 -2.81
C ASN A 114 7.27 -6.29 -2.16
N GLY A 115 6.10 -5.81 -2.52
CA GLY A 115 5.57 -4.57 -1.97
C GLY A 115 4.09 -4.40 -2.22
N SER A 116 3.41 -3.72 -1.31
CA SER A 116 2.01 -3.40 -1.47
C SER A 116 1.84 -2.18 -2.39
N GLY A 117 1.07 -2.34 -3.41
CA GLY A 117 0.84 -1.23 -4.32
C GLY A 117 -0.63 -0.87 -4.57
N LEU A 118 -1.49 -0.68 -3.55
CA LEU A 118 -1.46 -0.48 -2.10
C LEU A 118 -2.46 -1.42 -1.37
N ALA A 119 -2.62 -1.25 -0.04
CA ALA A 119 -3.73 -1.81 0.72
C ALA A 119 -5.02 -1.04 0.41
N ILE A 120 -5.95 -1.66 -0.35
CA ILE A 120 -7.13 -0.96 -0.92
C ILE A 120 -8.04 -0.38 0.16
N GLY A 121 -8.35 -1.13 1.22
CA GLY A 121 -9.21 -0.64 2.31
C GLY A 121 -8.63 0.58 3.02
N ARG A 122 -7.34 0.59 3.30
CA ARG A 122 -6.67 1.75 3.93
C ARG A 122 -6.60 2.95 2.99
N THR A 123 -6.40 2.71 1.70
CA THR A 123 -6.43 3.78 0.68
C THR A 123 -7.81 4.41 0.62
N LEU A 124 -8.87 3.61 0.66
CA LEU A 124 -10.25 4.10 0.70
C LEU A 124 -10.51 4.96 1.93
N ILE A 125 -10.09 4.51 3.13
CA ILE A 125 -10.21 5.30 4.37
C ILE A 125 -9.49 6.65 4.20
N ALA A 126 -8.25 6.63 3.71
CA ALA A 126 -7.46 7.84 3.53
C ALA A 126 -8.13 8.84 2.56
N ILE A 127 -8.71 8.35 1.45
CA ILE A 127 -9.48 9.19 0.54
C ILE A 127 -10.69 9.78 1.25
N MET A 128 -11.50 8.95 1.90
CA MET A 128 -12.71 9.40 2.57
C MET A 128 -12.42 10.48 3.62
N GLU A 129 -11.38 10.30 4.43
CA GLU A 129 -11.04 11.25 5.50
C GLU A 129 -10.40 12.54 4.99
N ASN A 130 -9.52 12.47 3.98
CA ASN A 130 -8.83 13.65 3.47
C ASN A 130 -9.68 14.48 2.49
N TYR A 131 -10.72 13.90 1.91
CA TYR A 131 -11.59 14.54 0.92
C TYR A 131 -13.01 14.82 1.43
N GLN A 132 -13.28 14.59 2.72
CA GLN A 132 -14.57 14.85 3.32
C GLN A 132 -14.83 16.36 3.47
N ASN A 133 -16.03 16.80 3.06
CA ASN A 133 -16.53 18.15 3.23
C ASN A 133 -17.28 18.30 4.54
N GLU A 134 -17.54 19.55 4.96
CA GLU A 134 -18.28 19.85 6.20
C GLU A 134 -19.71 19.28 6.22
N ASP A 135 -20.34 19.14 5.04
CA ASP A 135 -21.67 18.56 4.91
C ASP A 135 -21.67 17.00 4.90
N GLY A 136 -20.49 16.39 5.07
CA GLY A 136 -20.31 14.95 5.05
C GLY A 136 -20.19 14.34 3.66
N SER A 137 -20.30 15.12 2.59
CA SER A 137 -19.98 14.65 1.25
C SER A 137 -18.47 14.45 1.09
N ILE A 138 -18.07 13.66 0.09
CA ILE A 138 -16.67 13.35 -0.19
C ILE A 138 -16.38 13.75 -1.63
N ASN A 139 -15.39 14.61 -1.81
CA ASN A 139 -14.87 14.94 -3.14
C ASN A 139 -14.16 13.72 -3.73
N ILE A 140 -14.38 13.48 -5.02
CA ILE A 140 -13.70 12.38 -5.72
C ILE A 140 -12.37 12.90 -6.26
N PRO A 141 -11.23 12.28 -5.90
CA PRO A 141 -9.93 12.60 -6.51
C PRO A 141 -10.00 12.55 -8.04
N ASP A 142 -9.39 13.51 -8.72
CA ASP A 142 -9.48 13.64 -10.18
C ASP A 142 -9.13 12.36 -10.93
N VAL A 143 -8.11 11.65 -10.46
CA VAL A 143 -7.66 10.37 -11.05
C VAL A 143 -8.73 9.28 -10.99
N LEU A 144 -9.68 9.36 -10.06
CA LEU A 144 -10.76 8.39 -9.90
C LEU A 144 -12.05 8.77 -10.63
N LYS A 145 -12.22 10.03 -11.02
CA LYS A 145 -13.45 10.50 -11.71
C LYS A 145 -13.82 9.67 -12.93
N PRO A 146 -12.87 9.28 -13.83
CA PRO A 146 -13.19 8.44 -14.99
C PRO A 146 -13.78 7.07 -14.64
N TYR A 147 -13.46 6.55 -13.46
CA TYR A 147 -13.98 5.26 -12.96
C TYR A 147 -15.30 5.40 -12.21
N MET A 148 -15.74 6.63 -11.95
CA MET A 148 -16.94 6.95 -11.16
C MET A 148 -17.93 7.82 -11.96
N ASN A 149 -18.06 7.57 -13.27
CA ASN A 149 -18.95 8.29 -14.17
C ASN A 149 -18.74 9.83 -14.18
N ASN A 150 -17.51 10.26 -13.94
CA ASN A 150 -17.12 11.68 -13.81
C ASN A 150 -17.90 12.45 -12.73
N LEU A 151 -18.33 11.77 -11.68
CA LEU A 151 -18.91 12.42 -10.52
C LEU A 151 -17.86 13.27 -9.80
N GLU A 152 -18.25 14.44 -9.34
CA GLU A 152 -17.40 15.34 -8.56
C GLU A 152 -17.38 14.97 -7.07
N THR A 153 -18.54 14.56 -6.55
CA THR A 153 -18.75 14.23 -5.15
C THR A 153 -19.65 13.02 -4.99
N VAL A 154 -19.50 12.34 -3.87
CA VAL A 154 -20.45 11.35 -3.38
C VAL A 154 -20.99 11.77 -2.03
N SER A 155 -22.27 11.52 -1.79
CA SER A 155 -22.91 11.77 -0.49
C SER A 155 -23.41 10.46 0.08
N TYR A 156 -23.28 10.33 1.39
CA TYR A 156 -23.90 9.22 2.10
C TYR A 156 -25.39 9.48 2.26
N THR A 157 -26.21 8.77 1.54
CA THR A 157 -27.67 8.80 1.72
C THR A 157 -28.07 7.68 2.68
N HIS A 158 -28.27 8.02 3.94
CA HIS A 158 -28.87 7.09 4.88
C HIS A 158 -30.38 7.07 4.64
N LEU A 159 -30.87 5.95 4.11
CA LEU A 159 -32.31 5.66 4.23
C LEU A 159 -32.58 5.35 5.71
N THR A 160 -33.03 6.32 6.44
CA THR A 160 -33.65 6.06 7.75
C THR A 160 -34.85 5.17 7.45
N LEU A 161 -34.82 3.94 7.94
CA LEU A 161 -36.05 3.13 8.00
C LEU A 161 -37.12 3.96 8.71
N PRO A 162 -38.33 4.09 8.15
CA PRO A 162 -39.39 4.79 8.87
C PRO A 162 -39.54 4.12 10.21
N THR A 163 -39.38 4.90 11.27
CA THR A 163 -39.74 4.47 12.63
C THR A 163 -41.22 4.15 12.59
N ILE A 164 -41.59 2.88 12.62
CA ILE A 164 -42.96 2.48 12.85
C ILE A 164 -43.23 2.93 14.28
N GLY A 165 -43.87 4.07 14.42
CA GLY A 165 -44.38 4.50 15.70
C GLY A 165 -45.39 3.46 16.20
N CYS A 166 -45.10 2.88 17.33
CA CYS A 166 -46.07 2.14 18.10
C CYS A 166 -47.06 3.08 18.77
#